data_f87c87fa2693a72b2e4a2ec8d2b93644
#
_entry.id   f87c87fa2693a72b2e4a2ec8d2b93644
#
_cell.length_a   1.000
_cell.length_b   1.000
_cell.length_c   1.000
_cell.angle_alpha   90.00
_cell.angle_beta   90.00
_cell.angle_gamma   90.00
#
_symmetry.space_group_name_H-M   'P 1'
#
loop_
_entity.id
_entity.type
_entity.pdbx_description
1 polymer ?
#
loop_
_entity_poly.entity_id
_entity_poly.type
_entity_poly.pdbx_seq_one_letter_code
_entity_poly.pdbx_strand_id
1 'polypeptide(L)'
;MRNPIIALAAALMLAAPAMAQDEPPRQYGPIFSDFGSWREVQSGQTLDVSQQFKAIFDTIPGARDGEPNVRFESAARYMNLLAAHGVPRENLHVVIVVHGPAVWDVTTDEAYHRKSHGEGNPSRAMVQAMLAAGVQFYVCGQSALGQGVSNEDLLPGVTMALSQTVATSVLHQQGYENIP
;
A
#
# COMPACT_ATOMS: atom_id res chain seq x y z
N MET A 1 56.99 -56.43 8.21
CA MET A 1 55.65 -55.96 7.81
C MET A 1 55.50 -54.56 8.35
N ARG A 2 55.52 -53.54 7.47
CA ARG A 2 55.46 -52.12 7.83
C ARG A 2 54.10 -51.55 7.50
N ASN A 3 53.34 -51.13 8.51
CA ASN A 3 52.03 -50.51 8.33
C ASN A 3 52.25 -49.03 7.92
N PRO A 4 51.57 -48.49 6.88
CA PRO A 4 51.54 -47.08 6.59
C PRO A 4 50.50 -46.38 7.49
N ILE A 5 50.90 -45.32 8.18
CA ILE A 5 50.05 -44.40 8.91
C ILE A 5 49.48 -43.43 7.90
N ILE A 6 48.16 -43.47 7.66
CA ILE A 6 47.45 -42.49 6.86
C ILE A 6 47.14 -41.29 7.74
N ALA A 7 47.78 -40.16 7.49
CA ALA A 7 47.48 -38.89 8.14
C ALA A 7 46.26 -38.25 7.46
N LEU A 8 45.15 -38.13 8.15
CA LEU A 8 43.93 -37.45 7.72
C LEU A 8 44.10 -35.95 8.04
N ALA A 9 44.34 -35.13 7.00
CA ALA A 9 44.37 -33.68 7.13
C ALA A 9 42.93 -33.14 7.13
N ALA A 10 42.45 -32.70 8.31
CA ALA A 10 41.19 -32.00 8.44
C ALA A 10 41.36 -30.54 7.94
N ALA A 11 40.76 -30.22 6.80
CA ALA A 11 40.69 -28.83 6.31
C ALA A 11 39.60 -28.09 7.11
N LEU A 12 40.01 -27.18 7.99
CA LEU A 12 39.13 -26.23 8.66
C LEU A 12 38.71 -25.17 7.63
N MET A 13 37.48 -25.26 7.12
CA MET A 13 36.87 -24.15 6.36
C MET A 13 36.46 -23.05 7.33
N LEU A 14 37.22 -21.96 7.35
CA LEU A 14 36.83 -20.72 8.00
C LEU A 14 35.67 -20.12 7.20
N ALA A 15 34.43 -20.26 7.72
CA ALA A 15 33.29 -19.51 7.22
C ALA A 15 33.52 -18.02 7.54
N ALA A 16 33.74 -17.21 6.52
CA ALA A 16 33.76 -15.76 6.68
C ALA A 16 32.39 -15.30 7.19
N PRO A 17 32.32 -14.39 8.17
CA PRO A 17 31.05 -13.85 8.60
C PRO A 17 30.41 -13.13 7.43
N ALA A 18 29.17 -13.47 7.09
CA ALA A 18 28.36 -12.70 6.14
C ALA A 18 28.21 -11.29 6.73
N MET A 19 28.83 -10.30 6.11
CA MET A 19 28.63 -8.89 6.46
C MET A 19 27.15 -8.61 6.24
N ALA A 20 26.39 -8.35 7.30
CA ALA A 20 25.06 -7.80 7.21
C ALA A 20 25.19 -6.46 6.48
N GLN A 21 24.65 -6.37 5.27
CA GLN A 21 24.57 -5.09 4.58
C GLN A 21 23.60 -4.22 5.37
N ASP A 22 24.06 -3.08 5.86
CA ASP A 22 23.17 -2.10 6.50
C ASP A 22 22.06 -1.74 5.50
N GLU A 23 20.81 -1.99 5.90
CA GLU A 23 19.67 -1.63 5.07
C GLU A 23 19.66 -0.11 4.83
N PRO A 24 19.43 0.35 3.59
CA PRO A 24 19.28 1.78 3.32
C PRO A 24 18.22 2.40 4.22
N PRO A 25 18.40 3.64 4.69
CA PRO A 25 17.46 4.31 5.57
C PRO A 25 16.09 4.48 4.88
N ARG A 26 15.01 4.45 5.67
CA ARG A 26 13.69 4.76 5.19
C ARG A 26 13.61 6.24 4.81
N GLN A 27 13.00 6.51 3.66
CA GLN A 27 12.71 7.85 3.16
C GLN A 27 11.21 8.05 3.07
N TYR A 28 10.79 9.30 3.09
CA TYR A 28 9.40 9.74 2.93
C TYR A 28 9.34 10.83 1.86
N GLY A 29 8.13 11.14 1.37
CA GLY A 29 7.97 12.13 0.32
C GLY A 29 8.38 11.60 -1.07
N PRO A 30 8.26 12.48 -2.10
CA PRO A 30 7.94 13.91 -1.97
C PRO A 30 6.44 14.25 -1.87
N ILE A 31 5.53 13.27 -2.03
CA ILE A 31 4.07 13.54 -1.98
C ILE A 31 3.54 13.47 -0.54
N PHE A 32 3.90 12.41 0.19
CA PHE A 32 3.48 12.18 1.57
C PHE A 32 4.70 12.11 2.48
N SER A 33 4.80 13.04 3.45
CA SER A 33 5.93 13.16 4.38
C SER A 33 5.88 12.22 5.58
N ASP A 34 4.67 11.74 5.95
CA ASP A 34 4.45 11.05 7.23
C ASP A 34 4.13 9.56 7.05
N PHE A 35 3.87 9.14 5.82
CA PHE A 35 3.54 7.77 5.45
C PHE A 35 3.96 7.46 4.01
N GLY A 36 3.79 6.20 3.56
CA GLY A 36 4.26 5.77 2.25
C GLY A 36 5.78 5.71 2.17
N SER A 37 6.43 5.22 3.23
CA SER A 37 7.89 5.14 3.30
C SER A 37 8.47 4.18 2.25
N TRP A 38 9.64 4.54 1.70
CA TRP A 38 10.37 3.77 0.71
C TRP A 38 11.88 3.74 1.04
N ARG A 39 12.65 2.93 0.34
CA ARG A 39 14.11 2.89 0.44
C ARG A 39 14.73 2.92 -0.93
N GLU A 40 15.90 3.55 -1.03
CA GLU A 40 16.69 3.53 -2.25
C GLU A 40 17.17 2.12 -2.58
N VAL A 41 16.99 1.72 -3.82
CA VAL A 41 17.47 0.44 -4.35
C VAL A 41 18.23 0.65 -5.65
N GLN A 42 19.25 -0.14 -5.89
CA GLN A 42 19.89 -0.18 -7.19
C GLN A 42 19.00 -0.99 -8.14
N SER A 43 18.25 -0.29 -8.99
CA SER A 43 17.34 -0.91 -9.96
C SER A 43 17.95 -0.94 -11.36
N GLY A 44 17.83 -2.07 -12.03
CA GLY A 44 18.10 -2.17 -13.47
C GLY A 44 16.89 -1.83 -14.34
N GLN A 45 15.76 -1.49 -13.75
CA GLN A 45 14.55 -1.12 -14.49
C GLN A 45 14.64 0.33 -14.97
N THR A 46 14.43 0.56 -16.26
CA THR A 46 14.28 1.91 -16.81
C THR A 46 12.86 2.40 -16.59
N LEU A 47 12.73 3.59 -16.00
CA LEU A 47 11.45 4.25 -15.78
C LEU A 47 11.27 5.35 -16.83
N ASP A 48 10.23 5.24 -17.66
CA ASP A 48 9.82 6.33 -18.54
C ASP A 48 8.90 7.28 -17.76
N VAL A 49 9.47 8.37 -17.28
CA VAL A 49 8.78 9.35 -16.43
C VAL A 49 7.68 10.15 -17.17
N SER A 50 7.64 10.08 -18.50
CA SER A 50 6.60 10.73 -19.30
C SER A 50 5.29 9.94 -19.36
N GLN A 51 5.29 8.68 -18.97
CA GLN A 51 4.12 7.82 -19.00
C GLN A 51 3.10 8.21 -17.92
N GLN A 52 1.83 7.88 -18.23
CA GLN A 52 0.73 7.97 -17.27
C GLN A 52 0.65 6.69 -16.44
N PHE A 53 0.76 6.81 -15.13
CA PHE A 53 0.69 5.71 -14.19
C PHE A 53 -0.71 5.63 -13.59
N LYS A 54 -1.55 4.77 -14.16
CA LYS A 54 -2.95 4.57 -13.76
C LYS A 54 -3.07 3.28 -12.97
N ALA A 55 -3.14 3.38 -11.65
CA ALA A 55 -3.04 2.24 -10.72
C ALA A 55 -4.30 2.06 -9.89
N ILE A 56 -4.77 0.82 -9.76
CA ILE A 56 -5.82 0.40 -8.83
C ILE A 56 -5.18 -0.40 -7.71
N PHE A 57 -5.43 0.02 -6.46
CA PHE A 57 -5.11 -0.74 -5.26
C PHE A 57 -6.39 -1.35 -4.72
N ASP A 58 -6.60 -2.64 -5.00
CA ASP A 58 -7.73 -3.39 -4.46
C ASP A 58 -7.46 -3.73 -2.99
N THR A 59 -8.41 -3.40 -2.10
CA THR A 59 -8.19 -3.44 -0.66
C THR A 59 -9.32 -4.18 0.04
N ILE A 60 -9.00 -5.38 0.53
CA ILE A 60 -9.92 -6.26 1.27
C ILE A 60 -9.65 -6.23 2.77
N PRO A 61 -8.42 -6.43 3.24
CA PRO A 61 -8.14 -6.48 4.67
C PRO A 61 -8.39 -5.12 5.32
N GLY A 62 -9.13 -5.11 6.42
CA GLY A 62 -9.24 -3.93 7.27
C GLY A 62 -7.93 -3.60 7.99
N ALA A 63 -7.85 -2.38 8.49
CA ALA A 63 -6.80 -1.93 9.38
C ALA A 63 -6.71 -2.84 10.62
N ARG A 64 -5.52 -2.96 11.19
CA ARG A 64 -5.32 -3.55 12.51
C ARG A 64 -5.71 -2.53 13.58
N ASP A 65 -6.03 -3.01 14.77
CA ASP A 65 -6.42 -2.15 15.88
C ASP A 65 -5.37 -1.06 16.14
N GLY A 66 -5.80 0.19 16.05
CA GLY A 66 -4.96 1.36 16.28
C GLY A 66 -3.98 1.73 15.16
N GLU A 67 -3.88 0.93 14.09
CA GLU A 67 -2.94 1.18 12.99
C GLU A 67 -3.68 1.54 11.70
N PRO A 68 -3.14 2.43 10.85
CA PRO A 68 -3.71 2.70 9.53
C PRO A 68 -3.68 1.47 8.62
N ASN A 69 -4.55 1.45 7.61
CA ASN A 69 -4.60 0.35 6.66
C ASN A 69 -3.30 0.25 5.83
N VAL A 70 -2.64 -0.90 5.91
CA VAL A 70 -1.35 -1.17 5.25
C VAL A 70 -1.42 -1.11 3.72
N ARG A 71 -2.59 -1.32 3.11
CA ARG A 71 -2.77 -1.19 1.65
C ARG A 71 -2.80 0.26 1.22
N PHE A 72 -3.35 1.15 2.04
CA PHE A 72 -3.27 2.60 1.79
C PHE A 72 -1.82 3.08 1.88
N GLU A 73 -1.07 2.58 2.87
CA GLU A 73 0.37 2.81 3.00
C GLU A 73 1.14 2.35 1.74
N SER A 74 0.76 1.20 1.17
CA SER A 74 1.37 0.68 -0.07
C SER A 74 1.09 1.58 -1.28
N ALA A 75 -0.13 2.08 -1.41
CA ALA A 75 -0.51 3.02 -2.47
C ALA A 75 0.24 4.37 -2.32
N ALA A 76 0.38 4.86 -1.10
CA ALA A 76 1.16 6.07 -0.83
C ALA A 76 2.66 5.88 -1.13
N ARG A 77 3.22 4.72 -0.79
CA ARG A 77 4.61 4.37 -1.15
C ARG A 77 4.81 4.34 -2.66
N TYR A 78 3.89 3.75 -3.39
CA TYR A 78 3.92 3.73 -4.86
C TYR A 78 4.02 5.14 -5.44
N MET A 79 3.20 6.07 -4.94
CA MET A 79 3.21 7.47 -5.38
C MET A 79 4.51 8.19 -4.99
N ASN A 80 4.96 8.04 -3.74
CA ASN A 80 6.21 8.62 -3.27
C ASN A 80 7.40 8.13 -4.07
N LEU A 81 7.48 6.81 -4.32
CA LEU A 81 8.59 6.18 -5.03
C LEU A 81 8.67 6.68 -6.48
N LEU A 82 7.56 6.72 -7.21
CA LEU A 82 7.53 7.21 -8.58
C LEU A 82 7.90 8.70 -8.66
N ALA A 83 7.34 9.52 -7.77
CA ALA A 83 7.63 10.94 -7.75
C ALA A 83 9.09 11.23 -7.34
N ALA A 84 9.66 10.48 -6.40
CA ALA A 84 11.08 10.57 -6.03
C ALA A 84 12.00 10.22 -7.19
N HIS A 85 11.55 9.38 -8.14
CA HIS A 85 12.29 9.00 -9.34
C HIS A 85 11.90 9.81 -10.59
N GLY A 86 11.30 10.98 -10.39
CA GLY A 86 11.10 11.99 -11.43
C GLY A 86 9.78 11.91 -12.20
N VAL A 87 8.84 11.03 -11.83
CA VAL A 87 7.50 11.02 -12.43
C VAL A 87 6.73 12.25 -11.95
N PRO A 88 6.27 13.13 -12.86
CA PRO A 88 5.46 14.29 -12.50
C PRO A 88 4.15 13.89 -11.77
N ARG A 89 3.73 14.71 -10.80
CA ARG A 89 2.53 14.40 -10.00
C ARG A 89 1.27 14.24 -10.87
N GLU A 90 1.14 15.01 -11.92
CA GLU A 90 0.05 14.96 -12.88
C GLU A 90 -0.02 13.67 -13.69
N ASN A 91 1.05 12.89 -13.72
CA ASN A 91 1.11 11.58 -14.38
C ASN A 91 0.73 10.43 -13.44
N LEU A 92 0.49 10.70 -12.14
CA LEU A 92 0.13 9.70 -11.15
C LEU A 92 -1.38 9.70 -10.88
N HIS A 93 -2.06 8.66 -11.33
CA HIS A 93 -3.49 8.45 -11.16
C HIS A 93 -3.72 7.20 -10.33
N VAL A 94 -4.00 7.38 -9.05
CA VAL A 94 -4.17 6.27 -8.12
C VAL A 94 -5.61 6.21 -7.64
N VAL A 95 -6.18 5.02 -7.72
CA VAL A 95 -7.50 4.69 -7.22
C VAL A 95 -7.36 3.56 -6.20
N ILE A 96 -8.00 3.70 -5.06
CA ILE A 96 -8.13 2.65 -4.07
C ILE A 96 -9.57 2.15 -4.10
N VAL A 97 -9.75 0.87 -4.39
CA VAL A 97 -11.06 0.21 -4.39
C VAL A 97 -11.18 -0.62 -3.13
N VAL A 98 -12.10 -0.23 -2.26
CA VAL A 98 -12.24 -0.77 -0.90
C VAL A 98 -13.44 -1.70 -0.82
N HIS A 99 -13.24 -2.90 -0.28
CA HIS A 99 -14.33 -3.84 -0.02
C HIS A 99 -14.05 -4.77 1.17
N GLY A 100 -14.99 -5.64 1.52
CA GLY A 100 -14.85 -6.49 2.70
C GLY A 100 -14.59 -5.67 3.99
N PRO A 101 -13.80 -6.17 4.92
CA PRO A 101 -13.52 -5.49 6.19
C PRO A 101 -12.93 -4.09 6.07
N ALA A 102 -12.23 -3.78 4.97
CA ALA A 102 -11.62 -2.47 4.75
C ALA A 102 -12.63 -1.32 4.54
N VAL A 103 -13.91 -1.62 4.32
CA VAL A 103 -14.98 -0.60 4.21
C VAL A 103 -14.96 0.36 5.39
N TRP A 104 -14.67 -0.14 6.59
CA TRP A 104 -14.65 0.68 7.80
C TRP A 104 -13.50 1.69 7.81
N ASP A 105 -12.40 1.41 7.15
CA ASP A 105 -11.19 2.24 7.17
C ASP A 105 -11.35 3.57 6.40
N VAL A 106 -12.45 3.71 5.67
CA VAL A 106 -12.82 4.94 4.94
C VAL A 106 -14.08 5.60 5.48
N THR A 107 -14.47 5.25 6.71
CA THR A 107 -15.63 5.84 7.39
C THR A 107 -15.23 6.94 8.36
N THR A 108 -16.21 7.77 8.75
CA THR A 108 -16.05 8.75 9.85
C THR A 108 -15.72 8.07 11.17
N ASP A 109 -15.22 8.83 12.15
CA ASP A 109 -14.91 8.29 13.48
C ASP A 109 -16.18 7.76 14.17
N GLU A 110 -17.32 8.43 14.01
CA GLU A 110 -18.60 8.04 14.57
C GLU A 110 -19.06 6.70 13.99
N ALA A 111 -18.92 6.51 12.68
CA ALA A 111 -19.25 5.25 12.02
C ALA A 111 -18.28 4.14 12.44
N TYR A 112 -16.99 4.41 12.43
CA TYR A 112 -15.94 3.46 12.84
C TYR A 112 -16.14 2.98 14.28
N HIS A 113 -16.52 3.88 15.18
CA HIS A 113 -16.78 3.59 16.58
C HIS A 113 -17.92 2.54 16.76
N ARG A 114 -18.94 2.55 15.89
CA ARG A 114 -19.99 1.52 15.92
C ARG A 114 -19.48 0.10 15.69
N LYS A 115 -18.39 -0.04 14.92
CA LYS A 115 -17.72 -1.33 14.68
C LYS A 115 -16.76 -1.71 15.80
N SER A 116 -15.89 -0.77 16.17
CA SER A 116 -14.70 -1.08 16.97
C SER A 116 -14.97 -1.06 18.47
N HIS A 117 -16.04 -0.40 18.90
CA HIS A 117 -16.33 -0.08 20.32
C HIS A 117 -15.19 0.69 21.01
N GLY A 118 -14.29 1.27 20.23
CA GLY A 118 -13.07 1.92 20.68
C GLY A 118 -12.92 3.34 20.17
N GLU A 119 -11.70 3.71 19.91
CA GLU A 119 -11.30 5.02 19.41
C GLU A 119 -11.69 5.24 17.95
N GLY A 120 -11.40 6.40 17.39
CA GLY A 120 -11.74 6.76 16.02
C GLY A 120 -10.99 5.94 14.95
N ASN A 121 -11.30 6.21 13.70
CA ASN A 121 -10.73 5.52 12.55
C ASN A 121 -9.23 5.81 12.40
N PRO A 122 -8.32 4.86 12.59
CA PRO A 122 -6.87 5.09 12.51
C PRO A 122 -6.40 5.44 11.11
N SER A 123 -7.16 5.08 10.07
CA SER A 123 -6.84 5.39 8.67
C SER A 123 -7.31 6.79 8.24
N ARG A 124 -8.15 7.48 9.04
CA ARG A 124 -8.81 8.74 8.66
C ARG A 124 -7.83 9.81 8.15
N ALA A 125 -6.79 10.10 8.93
CA ALA A 125 -5.82 11.13 8.56
C ALA A 125 -5.11 10.81 7.24
N MET A 126 -4.73 9.55 7.05
CA MET A 126 -4.10 9.07 5.81
C MET A 126 -5.06 9.18 4.62
N VAL A 127 -6.30 8.73 4.75
CA VAL A 127 -7.31 8.83 3.69
C VAL A 127 -7.55 10.29 3.29
N GLN A 128 -7.69 11.19 4.26
CA GLN A 128 -7.88 12.62 3.99
C GLN A 128 -6.69 13.24 3.25
N ALA A 129 -5.46 12.93 3.67
CA ALA A 129 -4.25 13.39 2.99
C ALA A 129 -4.14 12.84 1.56
N MET A 130 -4.50 11.58 1.35
CA MET A 130 -4.50 10.96 0.02
C MET A 130 -5.57 11.56 -0.90
N LEU A 131 -6.78 11.82 -0.40
CA LEU A 131 -7.84 12.53 -1.11
C LEU A 131 -7.39 13.94 -1.53
N ALA A 132 -6.77 14.69 -0.60
CA ALA A 132 -6.22 16.02 -0.87
C ALA A 132 -5.11 15.98 -1.94
N ALA A 133 -4.35 14.90 -1.99
CA ALA A 133 -3.36 14.63 -3.04
C ALA A 133 -3.99 14.08 -4.34
N GLY A 134 -5.32 13.97 -4.46
CA GLY A 134 -6.02 13.55 -5.68
C GLY A 134 -6.11 12.03 -5.88
N VAL A 135 -5.83 11.24 -4.86
CA VAL A 135 -6.16 9.81 -4.86
C VAL A 135 -7.68 9.66 -4.79
N GLN A 136 -8.25 8.78 -5.59
CA GLN A 136 -9.67 8.48 -5.54
C GLN A 136 -9.92 7.24 -4.68
N PHE A 137 -10.99 7.28 -3.89
CA PHE A 137 -11.45 6.13 -3.10
C PHE A 137 -12.84 5.71 -3.53
N TYR A 138 -12.97 4.45 -3.95
CA TYR A 138 -14.25 3.82 -4.24
C TYR A 138 -14.55 2.72 -3.21
N VAL A 139 -15.74 2.73 -2.66
CA VAL A 139 -16.22 1.70 -1.72
C VAL A 139 -17.22 0.80 -2.42
N CYS A 140 -17.05 -0.51 -2.27
CA CYS A 140 -18.02 -1.49 -2.74
C CYS A 140 -19.36 -1.35 -2.00
N GLY A 141 -20.40 -0.90 -2.70
CA GLY A 141 -21.72 -0.72 -2.11
C GLY A 141 -22.33 -2.03 -1.58
N GLN A 142 -22.01 -3.17 -2.21
CA GLN A 142 -22.48 -4.46 -1.71
C GLN A 142 -21.85 -4.84 -0.35
N SER A 143 -20.54 -4.54 -0.19
CA SER A 143 -19.85 -4.75 1.09
C SER A 143 -20.32 -3.75 2.15
N ALA A 144 -20.51 -2.49 1.77
CA ALA A 144 -21.00 -1.44 2.67
C ALA A 144 -22.41 -1.78 3.18
N LEU A 145 -23.33 -2.11 2.28
CA LEU A 145 -24.69 -2.52 2.64
C LEU A 145 -24.70 -3.71 3.58
N GLY A 146 -23.89 -4.75 3.28
CA GLY A 146 -23.82 -5.95 4.14
C GLY A 146 -23.25 -5.68 5.53
N GLN A 147 -22.55 -4.54 5.72
CA GLN A 147 -21.98 -4.13 6.99
C GLN A 147 -22.75 -2.97 7.67
N GLY A 148 -23.85 -2.52 7.07
CA GLY A 148 -24.67 -1.42 7.61
C GLY A 148 -23.98 -0.05 7.50
N VAL A 149 -23.09 0.13 6.50
CA VAL A 149 -22.42 1.40 6.20
C VAL A 149 -23.17 2.12 5.08
N SER A 150 -23.59 3.35 5.34
CA SER A 150 -24.28 4.23 4.40
C SER A 150 -23.35 5.28 3.79
N ASN A 151 -23.83 6.09 2.85
CA ASN A 151 -23.05 7.20 2.28
C ASN A 151 -22.66 8.26 3.33
N GLU A 152 -23.55 8.51 4.30
CA GLU A 152 -23.33 9.49 5.37
C GLU A 152 -22.22 9.06 6.33
N ASP A 153 -21.93 7.75 6.36
CA ASP A 153 -20.87 7.19 7.18
C ASP A 153 -19.47 7.34 6.57
N LEU A 154 -19.40 7.63 5.27
CA LEU A 154 -18.11 7.73 4.57
C LEU A 154 -17.41 9.06 4.85
N LEU A 155 -16.09 9.04 4.82
CA LEU A 155 -15.28 10.25 4.83
C LEU A 155 -15.60 11.11 3.59
N PRO A 156 -15.69 12.45 3.73
CA PRO A 156 -15.92 13.33 2.60
C PRO A 156 -14.89 13.13 1.48
N GLY A 157 -15.36 12.93 0.26
CA GLY A 157 -14.53 12.64 -0.92
C GLY A 157 -14.43 11.15 -1.28
N VAL A 158 -14.84 10.24 -0.39
CA VAL A 158 -14.97 8.82 -0.69
C VAL A 158 -16.28 8.57 -1.45
N THR A 159 -16.23 7.78 -2.52
CA THR A 159 -17.37 7.50 -3.41
C THR A 159 -17.89 6.08 -3.21
N MET A 160 -19.19 5.93 -2.99
CA MET A 160 -19.85 4.63 -3.00
C MET A 160 -20.06 4.17 -4.44
N ALA A 161 -19.44 3.05 -4.81
CA ALA A 161 -19.64 2.38 -6.09
C ALA A 161 -20.76 1.32 -5.99
N LEU A 162 -21.31 0.89 -7.11
CA LEU A 162 -22.30 -0.20 -7.13
C LEU A 162 -21.70 -1.49 -6.53
N SER A 163 -20.49 -1.81 -6.92
CA SER A 163 -19.69 -2.90 -6.35
C SER A 163 -18.22 -2.68 -6.67
N GLN A 164 -17.33 -3.40 -5.96
CA GLN A 164 -15.90 -3.45 -6.30
C GLN A 164 -15.70 -3.90 -7.75
N THR A 165 -16.37 -4.98 -8.18
CA THR A 165 -16.24 -5.53 -9.54
C THR A 165 -16.63 -4.54 -10.62
N VAL A 166 -17.74 -3.78 -10.43
CA VAL A 166 -18.17 -2.77 -11.39
C VAL A 166 -17.19 -1.59 -11.41
N ALA A 167 -16.75 -1.11 -10.25
CA ALA A 167 -15.77 -0.03 -10.17
C ALA A 167 -14.48 -0.40 -10.91
N THR A 168 -13.91 -1.58 -10.63
CA THR A 168 -12.70 -2.07 -11.28
C THR A 168 -12.89 -2.24 -12.79
N SER A 169 -14.03 -2.78 -13.24
CA SER A 169 -14.33 -2.93 -14.67
C SER A 169 -14.36 -1.58 -15.40
N VAL A 170 -14.97 -0.57 -14.82
CA VAL A 170 -15.00 0.79 -15.39
C VAL A 170 -13.61 1.39 -15.43
N LEU A 171 -12.81 1.23 -14.37
CA LEU A 171 -11.44 1.73 -14.29
C LEU A 171 -10.54 1.06 -15.34
N HIS A 172 -10.66 -0.26 -15.56
CA HIS A 172 -9.93 -0.96 -16.62
C HIS A 172 -10.24 -0.37 -18.01
N GLN A 173 -11.51 -0.05 -18.29
CA GLN A 173 -11.88 0.60 -19.56
C GLN A 173 -11.27 2.00 -19.72
N GLN A 174 -10.90 2.65 -18.61
CA GLN A 174 -10.19 3.94 -18.57
C GLN A 174 -8.66 3.77 -18.60
N GLY A 175 -8.17 2.54 -18.72
CA GLY A 175 -6.74 2.22 -18.81
C GLY A 175 -6.02 2.11 -17.46
N TYR A 176 -6.75 1.94 -16.35
CA TYR A 176 -6.13 1.60 -15.07
C TYR A 176 -5.79 0.11 -14.99
N GLU A 177 -4.75 -0.20 -14.25
CA GLU A 177 -4.28 -1.56 -14.01
C GLU A 177 -4.25 -1.90 -12.51
N ASN A 178 -4.60 -3.14 -12.17
CA ASN A 178 -4.50 -3.59 -10.78
C ASN A 178 -3.04 -3.75 -10.37
N ILE A 179 -2.68 -3.14 -9.26
CA ILE A 179 -1.40 -3.35 -8.58
C ILE A 179 -1.60 -4.39 -7.48
N PRO A 180 -0.84 -5.50 -7.50
CA PRO A 180 -0.98 -6.64 -6.58
C PRO A 180 -0.68 -6.29 -5.12
#